data_a483172cf454a216bdc8f52e237294aa
#
_entry.id   a483172cf454a216bdc8f52e237294aa
#
_cell.length_a   1.000
_cell.length_b   1.000
_cell.length_c   1.000
_cell.angle_alpha   90.00
_cell.angle_beta   90.00
_cell.angle_gamma   90.00
#
_symmetry.space_group_name_H-M   'P 1'
#
loop_
_entity.id
_entity.type
_entity.pdbx_description
1 polymer ?
#
loop_
_entity_poly.entity_id
_entity_poly.type
_entity_poly.pdbx_seq_one_letter_code
_entity_poly.pdbx_strand_id
1 'polypeptide(L)'
;LIDVTQSLKVACSFAMLDNDNEYAYVYVFALPYYTNRISVNSEHYLTNVRLLSVAPPQALRPYYQEGFLIGEDEFSETYTNKDELDLNNRLVAKFKFKNNEEFWGESERALTKEDLYPKDFPKRILYLMTVTATSTPI
;
A
#
# COMPACT_ATOMS: atom_id res chain seq x y z
N LEU A 1 0.76 -11.54 -0.75
CA LEU A 1 0.42 -10.16 -1.16
C LEU A 1 1.57 -9.21 -0.81
N ILE A 2 1.82 -8.24 -1.67
CA ILE A 2 2.86 -7.23 -1.52
C ILE A 2 2.22 -5.89 -1.20
N ASP A 3 2.76 -5.18 -0.21
CA ASP A 3 2.36 -3.80 0.09
C ASP A 3 2.87 -2.85 -0.98
N VAL A 4 1.98 -2.05 -1.55
CA VAL A 4 2.31 -0.98 -2.49
C VAL A 4 1.57 0.30 -2.14
N THR A 5 2.05 1.42 -2.62
CA THR A 5 1.43 2.74 -2.41
C THR A 5 1.33 3.49 -3.73
N GLN A 6 0.34 4.36 -3.86
CA GLN A 6 0.25 5.29 -4.99
C GLN A 6 1.03 6.60 -4.76
N SER A 7 1.59 6.79 -3.56
CA SER A 7 2.36 7.98 -3.20
C SER A 7 3.86 7.74 -3.39
N LEU A 8 4.48 8.46 -4.31
CA LEU A 8 5.94 8.40 -4.51
C LEU A 8 6.69 8.80 -3.23
N LYS A 9 6.19 9.79 -2.50
CA LYS A 9 6.79 10.25 -1.24
C LYS A 9 6.80 9.13 -0.20
N VAL A 10 5.68 8.42 -0.04
CA VAL A 10 5.59 7.28 0.87
C VAL A 10 6.53 6.17 0.44
N ALA A 11 6.55 5.81 -0.85
CA ALA A 11 7.43 4.76 -1.38
C ALA A 11 8.91 5.07 -1.14
N CYS A 12 9.36 6.30 -1.47
CA CYS A 12 10.74 6.72 -1.23
C CYS A 12 11.09 6.75 0.27
N SER A 13 10.16 7.21 1.12
CA SER A 13 10.37 7.23 2.56
C SER A 13 10.54 5.81 3.13
N PHE A 14 9.74 4.85 2.67
CA PHE A 14 9.91 3.44 3.05
C PHE A 14 11.24 2.86 2.55
N ALA A 15 11.65 3.19 1.32
CA ALA A 15 12.92 2.71 0.76
C ALA A 15 14.15 3.23 1.50
N MET A 16 14.03 4.37 2.20
CA MET A 16 15.08 4.96 3.02
C MET A 16 15.00 4.55 4.49
N LEU A 17 13.81 4.15 4.97
CA LEU A 17 13.59 3.81 6.36
C LEU A 17 14.41 2.58 6.78
N ASP A 18 15.16 2.73 7.86
CA ASP A 18 16.02 1.65 8.41
C ASP A 18 16.97 1.04 7.32
N ASN A 19 17.38 1.84 6.32
CA ASN A 19 18.25 1.43 5.22
C ASN A 19 19.66 2.02 5.39
N ASP A 20 20.63 1.18 5.69
CA ASP A 20 22.04 1.57 5.88
C ASP A 20 22.86 1.56 4.56
N ASN A 21 22.25 1.22 3.42
CA ASN A 21 22.95 1.21 2.15
C ASN A 21 23.05 2.61 1.54
N GLU A 22 24.06 2.82 0.70
CA GLU A 22 24.29 4.07 -0.04
C GLU A 22 23.12 4.45 -0.96
N TYR A 23 22.37 3.45 -1.45
CA TYR A 23 21.30 3.62 -2.41
C TYR A 23 20.00 3.00 -1.92
N ALA A 24 18.88 3.63 -2.31
CA ALA A 24 17.54 3.11 -2.18
C ALA A 24 16.92 2.84 -3.55
N TYR A 25 15.90 1.99 -3.59
CA TYR A 25 15.22 1.58 -4.83
C TYR A 25 13.72 1.67 -4.67
N VAL A 26 13.05 2.18 -5.72
CA VAL A 26 11.60 2.21 -5.86
C VAL A 26 11.20 1.53 -7.16
N TYR A 27 10.24 0.63 -7.07
CA TYR A 27 9.67 -0.08 -8.22
C TYR A 27 8.30 0.49 -8.53
N VAL A 28 8.03 0.75 -9.81
CA VAL A 28 6.75 1.29 -10.27
C VAL A 28 6.03 0.23 -11.09
N PHE A 29 4.82 -0.10 -10.68
CA PHE A 29 3.96 -1.07 -11.37
C PHE A 29 2.77 -0.36 -12.02
N ALA A 30 2.47 -0.70 -13.26
CA ALA A 30 1.26 -0.28 -13.94
C ALA A 30 0.13 -1.24 -13.58
N LEU A 31 -0.75 -0.85 -12.70
CA LEU A 31 -1.92 -1.61 -12.31
C LEU A 31 -3.16 -1.07 -13.02
N PRO A 32 -4.14 -1.92 -13.39
CA PRO A 32 -5.43 -1.46 -13.87
C PRO A 32 -6.10 -0.55 -12.84
N TYR A 33 -6.85 0.45 -13.31
CA TYR A 33 -7.64 1.29 -12.41
C TYR A 33 -8.80 0.49 -11.84
N TYR A 34 -8.83 0.36 -10.51
CA TYR A 34 -9.88 -0.37 -9.81
C TYR A 34 -10.75 0.59 -9.01
N THR A 35 -12.05 0.46 -9.19
CA THR A 35 -13.07 1.19 -8.42
C THR A 35 -13.51 0.41 -7.19
N ASN A 36 -13.31 -0.89 -7.17
CA ASN A 36 -13.73 -1.79 -6.10
C ASN A 36 -12.75 -1.81 -4.92
N ARG A 37 -13.26 -2.21 -3.75
CA ARG A 37 -12.44 -2.38 -2.54
C ARG A 37 -11.44 -3.53 -2.68
N ILE A 38 -11.91 -4.61 -3.27
CA ILE A 38 -11.13 -5.80 -3.61
C ILE A 38 -11.46 -6.13 -5.06
N SER A 39 -10.44 -6.30 -5.87
CA SER A 39 -10.58 -6.71 -7.27
C SER A 39 -9.70 -7.92 -7.53
N VAL A 40 -10.29 -8.92 -8.16
CA VAL A 40 -9.60 -10.11 -8.64
C VAL A 40 -9.74 -10.12 -10.16
N ASN A 41 -8.60 -10.11 -10.85
CA ASN A 41 -8.58 -10.23 -12.29
C ASN A 41 -8.19 -11.65 -12.68
N SER A 42 -9.17 -12.42 -13.15
CA SER A 42 -8.98 -13.82 -13.51
C SER A 42 -8.14 -14.05 -14.77
N GLU A 43 -8.06 -13.06 -15.65
CA GLU A 43 -7.21 -13.15 -16.86
C GLU A 43 -5.73 -13.00 -16.52
N HIS A 44 -5.45 -12.20 -15.50
CA HIS A 44 -4.10 -11.85 -15.08
C HIS A 44 -3.72 -12.44 -13.71
N TYR A 45 -4.59 -13.20 -13.08
CA TYR A 45 -4.39 -13.79 -11.74
C TYR A 45 -3.91 -12.76 -10.70
N LEU A 46 -4.38 -11.53 -10.82
CA LEU A 46 -3.96 -10.42 -9.98
C LEU A 46 -5.08 -10.04 -9.00
N THR A 47 -4.77 -10.17 -7.72
CA THR A 47 -5.60 -9.63 -6.63
C THR A 47 -5.09 -8.28 -6.21
N ASN A 48 -5.98 -7.30 -6.14
CA ASN A 48 -5.70 -5.96 -5.63
C ASN A 48 -6.69 -5.60 -4.52
N VAL A 49 -6.17 -5.22 -3.36
CA VAL A 49 -6.95 -4.78 -2.20
C VAL A 49 -6.61 -3.34 -1.89
N ARG A 50 -7.59 -2.45 -1.99
CA ARG A 50 -7.45 -1.07 -1.57
C ARG A 50 -7.63 -0.96 -0.06
N LEU A 51 -6.54 -0.85 0.68
CA LEU A 51 -6.56 -0.88 2.15
C LEU A 51 -7.41 0.23 2.75
N LEU A 52 -7.39 1.44 2.18
CA LEU A 52 -8.22 2.56 2.62
C LEU A 52 -9.73 2.25 2.58
N SER A 53 -10.15 1.35 1.69
CA SER A 53 -11.57 1.03 1.49
C SER A 53 -12.05 -0.17 2.31
N VAL A 54 -11.14 -1.01 2.81
CA VAL A 54 -11.45 -2.22 3.60
C VAL A 54 -11.11 -2.08 5.06
N ALA A 55 -10.13 -1.24 5.40
CA ALA A 55 -9.73 -0.99 6.78
C ALA A 55 -10.81 -0.19 7.54
N PRO A 56 -10.98 -0.44 8.84
CA PRO A 56 -11.87 0.36 9.66
C PRO A 56 -11.37 1.81 9.74
N PRO A 57 -12.26 2.81 9.87
CA PRO A 57 -11.89 4.23 9.86
C PRO A 57 -10.85 4.63 10.93
N GLN A 58 -10.71 3.82 11.97
CA GLN A 58 -9.79 4.05 13.08
C GLN A 58 -8.37 3.57 12.78
N ALA A 59 -8.20 2.71 11.77
CA ALA A 59 -6.90 2.26 11.31
C ALA A 59 -6.25 3.35 10.48
N LEU A 60 -5.34 4.10 11.07
CA LEU A 60 -4.72 5.27 10.44
C LEU A 60 -3.66 4.90 9.40
N ARG A 61 -2.97 3.77 9.57
CA ARG A 61 -1.89 3.34 8.66
C ARG A 61 -2.32 3.28 7.19
N PRO A 62 -3.42 2.63 6.81
CA PRO A 62 -3.86 2.59 5.40
C PRO A 62 -4.09 3.97 4.80
N TYR A 63 -4.52 4.93 5.60
CA TYR A 63 -4.74 6.30 5.18
C TYR A 63 -3.42 7.03 4.93
N TYR A 64 -2.50 7.01 5.91
CA TYR A 64 -1.22 7.72 5.79
C TYR A 64 -0.27 7.09 4.77
N GLN A 65 -0.37 5.78 4.58
CA GLN A 65 0.46 5.06 3.61
C GLN A 65 -0.14 5.04 2.20
N GLU A 66 -1.39 5.47 2.01
CA GLU A 66 -2.11 5.36 0.73
C GLU A 66 -1.98 3.95 0.11
N GLY A 67 -2.16 2.94 0.99
CA GLY A 67 -1.70 1.59 0.77
C GLY A 67 -2.68 0.71 0.00
N PHE A 68 -2.09 -0.19 -0.79
CA PHE A 68 -2.78 -1.31 -1.44
C PHE A 68 -2.00 -2.59 -1.14
N LEU A 69 -2.71 -3.72 -1.17
CA LEU A 69 -2.10 -5.05 -1.23
C LEU A 69 -2.30 -5.59 -2.64
N ILE A 70 -1.24 -6.02 -3.25
CA ILE A 70 -1.27 -6.67 -4.57
C ILE A 70 -0.62 -8.04 -4.51
N GLY A 71 -1.06 -8.96 -5.34
CA GLY A 71 -0.46 -10.29 -5.41
C GLY A 71 -1.23 -11.18 -6.35
N GLU A 72 -0.75 -12.39 -6.47
CA GLU A 72 -1.40 -13.42 -7.26
C GLU A 72 -2.63 -13.96 -6.53
N ASP A 73 -3.59 -14.40 -7.32
CA ASP A 73 -4.75 -15.13 -6.85
C ASP A 73 -4.36 -16.60 -6.61
N GLU A 74 -4.21 -16.98 -5.34
CA GLU A 74 -3.94 -18.37 -4.94
C GLU A 74 -5.18 -19.28 -5.06
N PHE A 75 -6.34 -18.74 -5.41
CA PHE A 75 -7.57 -19.53 -5.52
C PHE A 75 -7.61 -20.44 -6.75
N SER A 76 -6.64 -20.32 -7.62
CA SER A 76 -6.55 -21.12 -8.84
C SER A 76 -5.52 -22.24 -8.70
N GLU A 77 -5.82 -23.26 -7.93
CA GLU A 77 -5.05 -24.54 -7.91
C GLU A 77 -4.93 -25.19 -9.30
N THR A 78 -5.69 -24.71 -10.28
CA THR A 78 -5.84 -25.32 -11.61
C THR A 78 -4.81 -24.80 -12.62
N TYR A 79 -4.06 -23.74 -12.32
CA TYR A 79 -3.18 -23.09 -13.30
C TYR A 79 -1.70 -23.13 -12.90
N THR A 80 -1.21 -24.32 -12.66
CA THR A 80 0.18 -24.60 -12.23
C THR A 80 1.27 -24.30 -13.27
N ASN A 81 0.94 -23.78 -14.45
CA ASN A 81 1.87 -23.64 -15.57
C ASN A 81 2.15 -22.20 -16.02
N LYS A 82 1.78 -21.16 -15.26
CA LYS A 82 2.29 -19.81 -15.52
C LYS A 82 3.64 -19.63 -14.82
N ASP A 83 4.72 -19.72 -15.61
CA ASP A 83 6.09 -19.52 -15.15
C ASP A 83 6.43 -18.05 -14.81
N GLU A 84 5.53 -17.12 -15.09
CA GLU A 84 5.73 -15.68 -14.87
C GLU A 84 4.64 -15.09 -13.98
N LEU A 85 5.07 -14.45 -12.91
CA LEU A 85 4.22 -13.57 -12.10
C LEU A 85 3.72 -12.43 -12.99
N ASP A 86 2.42 -12.28 -13.17
CA ASP A 86 1.86 -11.14 -13.90
C ASP A 86 2.31 -9.79 -13.33
N LEU A 87 2.68 -9.75 -12.06
CA LEU A 87 3.26 -8.60 -11.42
C LEU A 87 4.57 -8.15 -12.09
N ASN A 88 5.44 -9.08 -12.52
CA ASN A 88 6.68 -8.75 -13.22
C ASN A 88 6.40 -8.09 -14.57
N ASN A 89 5.38 -8.53 -15.29
CA ASN A 89 4.95 -7.95 -16.56
C ASN A 89 4.37 -6.54 -16.41
N ARG A 90 4.05 -6.14 -15.18
CA ARG A 90 3.52 -4.82 -14.84
C ARG A 90 4.57 -3.86 -14.32
N LEU A 91 5.82 -4.30 -14.19
CA LEU A 91 6.93 -3.44 -13.81
C LEU A 91 7.25 -2.46 -14.94
N VAL A 92 6.96 -1.19 -14.72
CA VAL A 92 7.16 -0.12 -15.72
C VAL A 92 8.52 0.53 -15.55
N ALA A 93 8.95 0.74 -14.30
CA ALA A 93 10.20 1.42 -14.00
C ALA A 93 10.78 0.97 -12.66
N LYS A 94 12.10 1.09 -12.57
CA LYS A 94 12.86 0.94 -11.33
C LYS A 94 13.74 2.18 -11.19
N PHE A 95 13.58 2.89 -10.09
CA PHE A 95 14.39 4.04 -9.74
C PHE A 95 15.41 3.68 -8.70
N LYS A 96 16.67 4.07 -8.93
CA LYS A 96 17.76 4.05 -7.96
C LYS A 96 18.10 5.49 -7.59
N PHE A 97 18.19 5.78 -6.30
CA PHE A 97 18.54 7.11 -5.81
C PHE A 97 19.44 7.02 -4.57
N LYS A 98 20.16 8.10 -4.28
CA LYS A 98 21.02 8.16 -3.09
C LYS A 98 20.17 8.18 -1.83
N ASN A 99 20.57 7.35 -0.86
CA ASN A 99 19.93 7.26 0.45
C ASN A 99 20.49 8.35 1.39
N ASN A 100 20.20 9.61 1.06
CA ASN A 100 20.59 10.76 1.88
C ASN A 100 19.52 11.85 1.84
N GLU A 101 19.60 12.81 2.77
CA GLU A 101 18.63 13.90 2.88
C GLU A 101 18.63 14.85 1.66
N GLU A 102 19.74 14.95 0.94
CA GLU A 102 19.86 15.80 -0.26
C GLU A 102 18.90 15.39 -1.38
N PHE A 103 18.46 14.13 -1.38
CA PHE A 103 17.46 13.62 -2.33
C PHE A 103 16.15 14.41 -2.29
N TRP A 104 15.76 14.90 -1.11
CA TRP A 104 14.48 15.60 -0.91
C TRP A 104 14.53 17.09 -1.30
N GLY A 105 15.71 17.66 -1.52
CA GLY A 105 15.89 19.09 -1.77
C GLY A 105 15.60 19.94 -0.51
N GLU A 106 15.44 21.24 -0.70
CA GLU A 106 15.31 22.20 0.40
C GLU A 106 13.89 22.26 1.00
N SER A 107 12.86 21.91 0.24
CA SER A 107 11.46 22.11 0.60
C SER A 107 10.73 20.85 1.07
N GLU A 108 11.34 19.69 0.92
CA GLU A 108 10.72 18.40 1.23
C GLU A 108 11.60 17.57 2.17
N ARG A 109 11.02 16.59 2.82
CA ARG A 109 11.72 15.63 3.66
C ARG A 109 11.09 14.25 3.59
N ALA A 110 11.85 13.22 3.94
CA ALA A 110 11.32 11.88 4.18
C ALA A 110 10.25 11.93 5.27
N LEU A 111 9.25 11.07 5.14
CA LEU A 111 8.32 10.78 6.22
C LEU A 111 9.06 9.99 7.31
N THR A 112 8.83 10.36 8.56
CA THR A 112 9.42 9.65 9.70
C THR A 112 8.73 8.30 9.92
N LYS A 113 9.33 7.47 10.78
CA LYS A 113 8.72 6.20 11.18
C LYS A 113 7.33 6.41 11.84
N GLU A 114 7.19 7.47 12.61
CA GLU A 114 5.94 7.85 13.27
C GLU A 114 4.89 8.30 12.25
N ASP A 115 5.30 9.01 11.19
CA ASP A 115 4.42 9.41 10.10
C ASP A 115 3.92 8.19 9.30
N LEU A 116 4.81 7.23 9.02
CA LEU A 116 4.49 6.02 8.27
C LEU A 116 3.71 4.99 9.10
N TYR A 117 3.93 4.97 10.42
CA TYR A 117 3.28 4.06 11.37
C TYR A 117 2.55 4.82 12.48
N PRO A 118 1.53 5.62 12.13
CA PRO A 118 0.75 6.36 13.12
C PRO A 118 0.06 5.37 14.07
N LYS A 119 -0.09 5.80 15.33
CA LYS A 119 -0.86 5.04 16.32
C LYS A 119 -2.35 5.14 15.98
N ASP A 120 -3.03 4.02 15.97
CA ASP A 120 -4.48 3.97 15.78
C ASP A 120 -5.22 4.74 16.91
N PHE A 121 -6.44 5.16 16.62
CA PHE A 121 -7.29 5.80 17.62
C PHE A 121 -7.55 4.85 18.81
N PRO A 122 -7.64 5.40 20.05
CA PRO A 122 -7.96 4.60 21.21
C PRO A 122 -9.27 3.81 21.04
N LYS A 123 -9.30 2.55 21.48
CA LYS A 123 -10.47 1.66 21.41
C LYS A 123 -11.76 2.27 21.97
N ARG A 124 -11.67 3.20 22.92
CA ARG A 124 -12.84 3.87 23.51
C ARG A 124 -13.61 4.72 22.50
N ILE A 125 -12.92 5.35 21.55
CA ILE A 125 -13.57 6.13 20.46
C ILE A 125 -14.25 5.18 19.48
N LEU A 126 -13.64 4.04 19.20
CA LEU A 126 -14.20 2.98 18.37
C LEU A 126 -15.58 2.53 18.88
N TYR A 127 -15.71 2.30 20.18
CA TYR A 127 -16.97 1.85 20.80
C TYR A 127 -18.09 2.89 20.65
N LEU A 128 -17.80 4.16 20.87
CA LEU A 128 -18.77 5.24 20.72
C LEU A 128 -19.26 5.41 19.28
N MET A 129 -18.37 5.28 18.31
CA MET A 129 -18.74 5.37 16.89
C MET A 129 -19.60 4.18 16.43
N THR A 130 -19.32 2.99 16.94
CA THR A 130 -20.11 1.79 16.62
C THR A 130 -21.53 1.83 17.20
N VAL A 131 -21.70 2.34 18.40
CA VAL A 131 -23.02 2.46 19.06
C VAL A 131 -23.89 3.52 18.37
N THR A 132 -23.34 4.63 17.92
CA THR A 132 -24.09 5.66 17.19
C THR A 132 -24.53 5.20 15.79
N ALA A 133 -23.77 4.32 15.14
CA ALA A 133 -24.14 3.78 13.83
C ALA A 133 -25.29 2.75 13.90
N THR A 134 -25.51 2.11 15.03
CA THR A 134 -26.59 1.12 15.22
C THR A 134 -27.93 1.69 15.70
N SER A 135 -27.98 2.99 16.03
CA SER A 135 -29.18 3.63 16.58
C SER A 135 -30.04 4.40 15.55
N THR A 136 -29.77 4.31 14.27
CA THR A 136 -30.66 4.79 13.22
C THR A 136 -31.66 3.69 12.86
N PRO A 137 -32.96 3.81 13.20
CA PRO A 137 -33.97 2.86 12.74
C PRO A 137 -34.10 2.98 11.21
N ILE A 138 -34.18 1.83 10.58
CA ILE A 138 -34.55 1.67 9.18
C ILE A 138 -36.01 2.06 8.98
#